data_b334063b31532c37800d355bd93d07fa
#
_entry.id   b334063b31532c37800d355bd93d07fa
#
_cell.length_a   1.000
_cell.length_b   1.000
_cell.length_c   1.000
_cell.angle_alpha   90.00
_cell.angle_beta   90.00
_cell.angle_gamma   90.00
#
_symmetry.space_group_name_H-M   'P 1'
#
loop_
_entity.id
_entity.type
_entity.pdbx_description
1 polymer ?
#
loop_
_entity_poly.entity_id
_entity_poly.type
_entity_poly.pdbx_seq_one_letter_code
_entity_poly.pdbx_strand_id
1 'polypeptide(L)'
;AVSAFLLNRSSDLRTCIDDAHAAKYGVHSILALHNDSFYGLREGSSKTAILYGKGLGAEVKAIGSDGYLTEDANTWRFASYGITPLSKNWSIAPMVLAQRSHDRYLQSDRYDWATLNVRLIQGLSENFALQYEAGYQYMNLDSKGFNDNGKAKGDFYKLTFAPTFKLTDPTNFFERPEIRLFATYMNWDKSLDNYSTTDSFGTTGALLNKSDFG
;
A
#
# COMPACT_ATOMS: atom_id res chain seq x y z
N ALA A 1 -0.70 -6.51 -20.01
CA ALA A 1 -2.00 -6.04 -20.53
C ALA A 1 -2.16 -4.56 -20.23
N VAL A 2 -2.64 -3.80 -21.19
CA VAL A 2 -2.99 -2.39 -21.03
C VAL A 2 -4.51 -2.30 -21.02
N SER A 3 -5.07 -1.74 -19.95
CA SER A 3 -6.51 -1.52 -19.84
C SER A 3 -6.80 -0.06 -19.59
N ALA A 4 -7.72 0.51 -20.33
CA ALA A 4 -8.27 1.84 -20.11
C ALA A 4 -9.78 1.74 -19.94
N PHE A 5 -10.32 2.34 -18.86
CA PHE A 5 -11.74 2.35 -18.58
C PHE A 5 -12.25 3.79 -18.52
N LEU A 6 -13.36 4.06 -19.20
CA LEU A 6 -14.13 5.28 -19.04
C LEU A 6 -15.28 4.99 -18.06
N LEU A 7 -15.30 5.72 -16.97
CA LEU A 7 -16.36 5.63 -15.98
C LEU A 7 -17.29 6.84 -16.10
N ASN A 8 -18.57 6.55 -16.26
CA ASN A 8 -19.61 7.56 -16.22
C ASN A 8 -20.53 7.25 -15.03
N ARG A 9 -20.67 8.15 -14.08
CA ARG A 9 -21.47 7.93 -12.87
C ARG A 9 -22.48 9.07 -12.67
N SER A 10 -23.69 8.71 -12.30
CA SER A 10 -24.75 9.65 -11.97
C SER A 10 -24.64 10.18 -10.53
N SER A 11 -25.27 11.29 -10.27
CA SER A 11 -25.00 12.33 -9.29
C SER A 11 -25.49 12.15 -7.85
N ASP A 12 -25.82 10.96 -7.38
CA ASP A 12 -26.60 10.78 -6.15
C ASP A 12 -25.83 10.76 -4.81
N LEU A 13 -24.51 11.03 -4.79
CA LEU A 13 -23.69 10.95 -3.57
C LEU A 13 -22.96 12.27 -3.21
N ARG A 14 -23.54 13.42 -3.55
CA ARG A 14 -22.87 14.70 -3.44
C ARG A 14 -23.40 15.56 -2.31
N THR A 15 -22.78 15.52 -1.17
CA THR A 15 -23.13 16.47 -0.09
C THR A 15 -22.00 17.41 0.35
N CYS A 16 -20.78 17.27 -0.17
CA CYS A 16 -19.61 18.01 0.35
C CYS A 16 -18.67 18.63 -0.70
N ILE A 17 -18.92 18.49 -1.99
CA ILE A 17 -18.11 19.15 -3.04
C ILE A 17 -19.00 20.14 -3.77
N ASP A 18 -18.43 21.32 -4.05
CA ASP A 18 -19.07 22.26 -4.98
C ASP A 18 -19.36 21.51 -6.29
N ASP A 19 -20.63 21.41 -6.65
CA ASP A 19 -21.11 20.63 -7.80
C ASP A 19 -20.41 20.99 -9.12
N ALA A 20 -19.83 22.18 -9.20
CA ALA A 20 -19.11 22.67 -10.36
C ALA A 20 -17.79 21.90 -10.62
N HIS A 21 -17.12 21.41 -9.58
CA HIS A 21 -15.81 20.77 -9.66
C HIS A 21 -15.81 19.25 -9.43
N ALA A 22 -16.97 18.68 -9.11
CA ALA A 22 -17.07 17.23 -8.90
C ALA A 22 -16.88 16.46 -10.20
N ALA A 23 -16.07 15.40 -10.16
CA ALA A 23 -15.82 14.56 -11.32
C ALA A 23 -17.10 13.84 -11.77
N LYS A 24 -17.43 13.98 -13.05
CA LYS A 24 -18.56 13.28 -13.72
C LYS A 24 -18.11 12.06 -14.50
N TYR A 25 -16.83 12.03 -14.85
CA TYR A 25 -16.16 10.93 -15.57
C TYR A 25 -14.74 10.76 -15.08
N GLY A 26 -14.09 9.69 -15.49
CA GLY A 26 -12.71 9.46 -15.14
C GLY A 26 -12.03 8.51 -16.13
N VAL A 27 -10.71 8.57 -16.14
CA VAL A 27 -9.86 7.67 -16.91
C VAL A 27 -8.96 6.92 -15.94
N HIS A 28 -8.83 5.63 -16.15
CA HIS A 28 -7.88 4.79 -15.45
C HIS A 28 -7.08 3.96 -16.46
N SER A 29 -5.77 3.88 -16.26
CA SER A 29 -4.91 3.02 -17.05
C SER A 29 -3.96 2.24 -16.16
N ILE A 30 -3.64 1.02 -16.58
CA ILE A 30 -2.66 0.16 -15.91
C ILE A 30 -1.74 -0.47 -16.94
N LEU A 31 -0.45 -0.37 -16.68
CA LEU A 31 0.58 -1.12 -17.40
C LEU A 31 1.22 -2.08 -16.40
N ALA A 32 1.13 -3.38 -16.66
CA ALA A 32 1.67 -4.40 -15.80
C ALA A 32 2.60 -5.36 -16.56
N LEU A 33 3.74 -5.65 -15.98
CA LEU A 33 4.71 -6.63 -16.42
C LEU A 33 4.77 -7.78 -15.40
N HIS A 34 4.60 -9.00 -15.90
CA HIS A 34 4.71 -10.22 -15.13
C HIS A 34 5.85 -11.06 -15.69
N ASN A 35 6.78 -11.47 -14.84
CA ASN A 35 7.90 -12.32 -15.21
C ASN A 35 7.90 -13.60 -14.37
N ASP A 36 8.19 -14.72 -15.00
CA ASP A 36 8.44 -16.01 -14.36
C ASP A 36 9.91 -16.15 -13.91
N SER A 37 10.56 -15.02 -13.67
CA SER A 37 11.90 -14.88 -13.13
C SER A 37 11.96 -13.67 -12.20
N PHE A 38 12.90 -13.67 -11.27
CA PHE A 38 13.13 -12.52 -10.39
C PHE A 38 13.81 -11.40 -11.20
N TYR A 39 12.98 -10.53 -11.79
CA TYR A 39 13.38 -9.38 -12.62
C TYR A 39 14.32 -9.74 -13.79
N GLY A 40 14.21 -10.96 -14.35
CA GLY A 40 15.09 -11.43 -15.39
C GLY A 40 16.51 -11.82 -14.95
N LEU A 41 16.80 -11.74 -13.63
CA LEU A 41 18.16 -11.94 -13.11
C LEU A 41 18.42 -13.36 -12.61
N ARG A 42 17.39 -14.02 -12.08
CA ARG A 42 17.52 -15.34 -11.46
C ARG A 42 16.17 -16.04 -11.32
N GLU A 43 16.19 -17.28 -10.82
CA GLU A 43 14.98 -18.05 -10.51
C GLU A 43 14.07 -17.27 -9.55
N GLY A 44 12.75 -17.41 -9.77
CA GLY A 44 11.74 -16.76 -8.96
C GLY A 44 10.59 -16.22 -9.79
N SER A 45 9.94 -15.18 -9.31
CA SER A 45 8.92 -14.46 -10.06
C SER A 45 8.92 -12.98 -9.67
N SER A 46 8.44 -12.12 -10.56
CA SER A 46 8.27 -10.71 -10.27
C SER A 46 7.08 -10.12 -11.00
N LYS A 47 6.47 -9.12 -10.38
CA LYS A 47 5.39 -8.32 -10.98
C LYS A 47 5.64 -6.86 -10.72
N THR A 48 5.49 -6.06 -11.77
CA THR A 48 5.64 -4.60 -11.71
C THR A 48 4.46 -3.97 -12.42
N ALA A 49 3.87 -2.93 -11.83
CA ALA A 49 2.75 -2.22 -12.41
C ALA A 49 2.89 -0.72 -12.20
N ILE A 50 2.46 0.05 -13.19
CA ILE A 50 2.25 1.49 -13.12
C ILE A 50 0.77 1.73 -13.40
N LEU A 51 0.12 2.47 -12.51
CA LEU A 51 -1.28 2.83 -12.61
C LEU A 51 -1.37 4.36 -12.68
N TYR A 52 -2.25 4.83 -13.54
CA TYR A 52 -2.60 6.24 -13.64
C TYR A 52 -4.12 6.38 -13.62
N GLY A 53 -4.61 7.37 -12.90
CA GLY A 53 -6.02 7.70 -12.87
C GLY A 53 -6.26 9.20 -12.83
N LYS A 54 -7.32 9.66 -13.52
CA LYS A 54 -7.79 11.03 -13.50
C LYS A 54 -9.30 11.08 -13.27
N GLY A 55 -9.79 12.13 -12.57
CA GLY A 55 -11.18 12.27 -12.20
C GLY A 55 -11.68 11.09 -11.36
N LEU A 56 -12.81 10.48 -11.68
CA LEU A 56 -13.32 9.28 -10.98
C LEU A 56 -12.37 8.08 -11.07
N GLY A 57 -11.43 8.07 -12.02
CA GLY A 57 -10.38 7.05 -12.14
C GLY A 57 -9.19 7.27 -11.20
N ALA A 58 -9.11 8.40 -10.49
CA ALA A 58 -8.00 8.69 -9.58
C ALA A 58 -7.99 7.80 -8.32
N GLU A 59 -9.10 7.13 -7.97
CA GLU A 59 -9.08 6.04 -7.01
C GLU A 59 -8.62 4.74 -7.69
N VAL A 60 -7.31 4.62 -7.85
CA VAL A 60 -6.67 3.51 -8.59
C VAL A 60 -6.72 2.17 -7.87
N LYS A 61 -7.12 2.14 -6.59
CA LYS A 61 -7.26 0.92 -5.79
C LYS A 61 -8.62 0.26 -6.02
N ALA A 62 -9.66 1.07 -6.11
CA ALA A 62 -11.04 0.59 -6.29
C ALA A 62 -11.79 1.61 -7.17
N ILE A 63 -11.63 1.47 -8.47
CA ILE A 63 -12.11 2.42 -9.47
C ILE A 63 -13.60 2.71 -9.28
N GLY A 64 -13.94 4.00 -9.20
CA GLY A 64 -15.33 4.46 -9.05
C GLY A 64 -15.92 4.29 -7.64
N SER A 65 -15.15 3.83 -6.65
CA SER A 65 -15.62 3.70 -5.26
C SER A 65 -15.68 5.03 -4.51
N ASP A 66 -14.93 6.04 -4.98
CA ASP A 66 -14.85 7.37 -4.36
C ASP A 66 -15.60 8.40 -5.22
N GLY A 67 -16.74 8.81 -4.75
CA GLY A 67 -17.60 9.79 -5.43
C GLY A 67 -17.28 11.26 -5.12
N TYR A 68 -16.33 11.51 -4.21
CA TYR A 68 -15.93 12.86 -3.81
C TYR A 68 -14.77 13.45 -4.62
N LEU A 69 -14.27 12.70 -5.59
CA LEU A 69 -13.14 13.14 -6.41
C LEU A 69 -13.52 14.33 -7.30
N THR A 70 -12.58 15.27 -7.44
CA THR A 70 -12.73 16.40 -8.38
C THR A 70 -12.42 15.96 -9.82
N GLU A 71 -12.78 16.78 -10.80
CA GLU A 71 -12.42 16.55 -12.20
C GLU A 71 -10.91 16.65 -12.47
N ASP A 72 -10.18 17.40 -11.61
CA ASP A 72 -8.72 17.57 -11.66
C ASP A 72 -7.97 16.51 -10.87
N ALA A 73 -8.67 15.70 -10.07
CA ALA A 73 -8.06 14.62 -9.32
C ALA A 73 -7.17 13.76 -10.20
N ASN A 74 -5.92 13.57 -9.80
CA ASN A 74 -5.00 12.68 -10.50
C ASN A 74 -4.17 11.86 -9.53
N THR A 75 -3.89 10.62 -9.92
CA THR A 75 -3.12 9.67 -9.12
C THR A 75 -2.18 8.88 -10.01
N TRP A 76 -0.93 8.80 -9.58
CA TRP A 76 0.07 7.87 -10.07
C TRP A 76 0.39 6.87 -8.98
N ARG A 77 0.41 5.59 -9.31
CA ARG A 77 0.85 4.52 -8.42
C ARG A 77 1.84 3.63 -9.14
N PHE A 78 2.93 3.34 -8.46
CA PHE A 78 3.91 2.34 -8.83
C PHE A 78 3.87 1.20 -7.83
N ALA A 79 3.87 -0.03 -8.29
CA ALA A 79 3.93 -1.22 -7.46
C ALA A 79 4.89 -2.23 -8.08
N SER A 80 5.79 -2.78 -7.30
CA SER A 80 6.65 -3.88 -7.73
C SER A 80 6.90 -4.82 -6.57
N TYR A 81 6.83 -6.13 -6.83
CA TYR A 81 7.29 -7.14 -5.90
C TYR A 81 7.94 -8.30 -6.64
N GLY A 82 8.83 -8.97 -5.95
CA GLY A 82 9.46 -10.17 -6.46
C GLY A 82 9.65 -11.20 -5.37
N ILE A 83 9.86 -12.45 -5.77
CA ILE A 83 10.15 -13.58 -4.90
C ILE A 83 11.27 -14.38 -5.54
N THR A 84 12.31 -14.69 -4.77
CA THR A 84 13.43 -15.52 -5.25
C THR A 84 14.04 -16.34 -4.12
N PRO A 85 14.44 -17.61 -4.37
CA PRO A 85 15.30 -18.32 -3.46
C PRO A 85 16.69 -17.67 -3.47
N LEU A 86 17.25 -17.45 -2.28
CA LEU A 86 18.65 -17.02 -2.09
C LEU A 86 19.58 -18.21 -1.99
N SER A 87 19.11 -19.28 -1.34
CA SER A 87 19.78 -20.56 -1.20
C SER A 87 18.75 -21.66 -0.96
N LYS A 88 19.20 -22.91 -0.75
CA LYS A 88 18.31 -24.04 -0.45
C LYS A 88 17.34 -23.78 0.72
N ASN A 89 17.80 -23.01 1.72
CA ASN A 89 17.02 -22.79 2.95
C ASN A 89 16.58 -21.32 3.14
N TRP A 90 16.84 -20.43 2.17
CA TRP A 90 16.51 -19.03 2.28
C TRP A 90 15.76 -18.53 1.04
N SER A 91 14.68 -17.82 1.28
CA SER A 91 13.94 -17.06 0.25
C SER A 91 13.74 -15.62 0.67
N ILE A 92 13.68 -14.71 -0.32
CA ILE A 92 13.44 -13.29 -0.11
C ILE A 92 12.28 -12.80 -0.98
N ALA A 93 11.47 -11.91 -0.42
CA ALA A 93 10.41 -11.21 -1.16
C ALA A 93 10.46 -9.72 -0.85
N PRO A 94 11.18 -8.92 -1.67
CA PRO A 94 11.10 -7.47 -1.63
C PRO A 94 9.81 -6.97 -2.30
N MET A 95 9.28 -5.86 -1.77
CA MET A 95 8.13 -5.14 -2.33
C MET A 95 8.35 -3.64 -2.19
N VAL A 96 8.00 -2.90 -3.23
CA VAL A 96 7.91 -1.44 -3.20
C VAL A 96 6.55 -1.01 -3.73
N LEU A 97 5.95 -0.04 -3.06
CA LEU A 97 4.70 0.59 -3.47
C LEU A 97 4.83 2.09 -3.23
N ALA A 98 4.53 2.91 -4.23
CA ALA A 98 4.54 4.36 -4.11
C ALA A 98 3.32 4.95 -4.80
N GLN A 99 2.78 6.00 -4.22
CA GLN A 99 1.67 6.75 -4.79
C GLN A 99 1.89 8.24 -4.64
N ARG A 100 1.50 8.96 -5.66
CA ARG A 100 1.35 10.40 -5.65
C ARG A 100 -0.03 10.76 -6.16
N SER A 101 -0.79 11.51 -5.36
CA SER A 101 -2.11 12.00 -5.73
C SER A 101 -2.21 13.49 -5.44
N HIS A 102 -2.87 14.21 -6.32
CA HIS A 102 -3.11 15.65 -6.21
C HIS A 102 -4.57 15.97 -6.57
N ASP A 103 -5.07 17.09 -6.03
CA ASP A 103 -6.37 17.67 -6.36
C ASP A 103 -7.53 16.66 -6.23
N ARG A 104 -7.41 15.73 -5.25
CA ARG A 104 -8.40 14.66 -5.10
C ARG A 104 -9.76 15.19 -4.65
N TYR A 105 -9.77 16.00 -3.61
CA TYR A 105 -10.97 16.50 -2.96
C TYR A 105 -11.01 18.02 -2.94
N LEU A 106 -9.86 18.65 -2.77
CA LEU A 106 -9.70 20.09 -2.78
C LEU A 106 -8.52 20.48 -3.66
N GLN A 107 -8.56 21.69 -4.20
CA GLN A 107 -7.47 22.22 -5.00
C GLN A 107 -6.16 22.26 -4.19
N SER A 108 -5.09 21.77 -4.78
CA SER A 108 -3.75 21.68 -4.18
C SER A 108 -3.64 20.74 -2.97
N ASP A 109 -4.60 19.86 -2.74
CA ASP A 109 -4.40 18.77 -1.80
C ASP A 109 -3.35 17.77 -2.33
N ARG A 110 -2.73 17.03 -1.40
CA ARG A 110 -1.65 16.11 -1.75
C ARG A 110 -1.68 14.87 -0.87
N TYR A 111 -1.49 13.72 -1.51
CA TYR A 111 -1.40 12.43 -0.83
C TYR A 111 -0.26 11.62 -1.44
N ASP A 112 0.98 11.95 -1.00
CA ASP A 112 2.19 11.23 -1.42
C ASP A 112 2.59 10.24 -0.34
N TRP A 113 2.81 8.98 -0.72
CA TRP A 113 3.33 7.98 0.19
C TRP A 113 4.12 6.91 -0.56
N ALA A 114 5.05 6.29 0.13
CA ALA A 114 5.84 5.18 -0.37
C ALA A 114 6.05 4.14 0.73
N THR A 115 6.03 2.87 0.34
CA THR A 115 6.31 1.73 1.21
C THR A 115 7.39 0.86 0.58
N LEU A 116 8.38 0.51 1.36
CA LEU A 116 9.35 -0.55 1.09
C LEU A 116 9.14 -1.65 2.12
N ASN A 117 8.99 -2.88 1.69
CA ASN A 117 8.88 -4.04 2.56
C ASN A 117 9.79 -5.14 2.05
N VAL A 118 10.47 -5.83 2.95
CA VAL A 118 11.29 -6.99 2.64
C VAL A 118 10.93 -8.10 3.61
N ARG A 119 10.58 -9.26 3.08
CA ARG A 119 10.37 -10.47 3.86
C ARG A 119 11.43 -11.50 3.53
N LEU A 120 12.05 -12.07 4.56
CA LEU A 120 12.97 -13.20 4.49
C LEU A 120 12.32 -14.42 5.10
N ILE A 121 12.50 -15.58 4.49
CA ILE A 121 12.15 -16.88 5.08
C ILE A 121 13.40 -17.72 5.19
N GLN A 122 13.61 -18.28 6.39
CA GLN A 122 14.65 -19.25 6.69
C GLN A 122 14.02 -20.59 7.04
N GLY A 123 14.15 -21.58 6.16
CA GLY A 123 13.74 -22.96 6.45
C GLY A 123 14.73 -23.62 7.42
N LEU A 124 14.23 -24.12 8.55
CA LEU A 124 15.04 -24.82 9.57
C LEU A 124 14.82 -26.32 9.52
N SER A 125 13.64 -26.79 9.12
CA SER A 125 13.31 -28.21 8.91
C SER A 125 12.29 -28.33 7.79
N GLU A 126 11.82 -29.55 7.51
CA GLU A 126 10.84 -29.83 6.46
C GLU A 126 9.50 -29.10 6.67
N ASN A 127 9.17 -28.78 7.93
CA ASN A 127 7.88 -28.19 8.29
C ASN A 127 7.98 -26.86 9.06
N PHE A 128 9.20 -26.40 9.35
CA PHE A 128 9.40 -25.23 10.21
C PHE A 128 10.31 -24.21 9.58
N ALA A 129 9.87 -22.95 9.61
CA ALA A 129 10.63 -21.80 9.15
C ALA A 129 10.54 -20.62 10.11
N LEU A 130 11.54 -19.75 10.05
CA LEU A 130 11.50 -18.42 10.65
C LEU A 130 11.26 -17.39 9.55
N GLN A 131 10.34 -16.49 9.77
CA GLN A 131 10.07 -15.37 8.88
C GLN A 131 10.46 -14.06 9.55
N TYR A 132 11.13 -13.21 8.80
CA TYR A 132 11.55 -11.88 9.21
C TYR A 132 10.99 -10.88 8.21
N GLU A 133 10.34 -9.84 8.69
CA GLU A 133 9.82 -8.77 7.83
C GLU A 133 10.28 -7.42 8.34
N ALA A 134 10.81 -6.61 7.45
CA ALA A 134 11.15 -5.21 7.70
C ALA A 134 10.36 -4.34 6.73
N GLY A 135 9.63 -3.38 7.26
CA GLY A 135 8.83 -2.40 6.50
C GLY A 135 9.24 -0.98 6.85
N TYR A 136 9.35 -0.16 5.84
CA TYR A 136 9.52 1.29 5.94
C TYR A 136 8.45 1.97 5.12
N GLN A 137 7.81 3.00 5.67
CA GLN A 137 6.84 3.83 4.97
C GLN A 137 7.18 5.31 5.18
N TYR A 138 7.04 6.07 4.12
CA TYR A 138 7.08 7.53 4.14
C TYR A 138 5.73 8.06 3.70
N MET A 139 5.21 9.06 4.43
CA MET A 139 3.96 9.74 4.11
C MET A 139 4.15 11.25 4.10
N ASN A 140 3.53 11.93 3.14
CA ASN A 140 3.41 13.38 3.08
C ASN A 140 1.99 13.69 2.59
N LEU A 141 1.10 13.85 3.55
CA LEU A 141 -0.33 14.00 3.34
C LEU A 141 -0.75 15.43 3.72
N ASP A 142 -1.44 16.10 2.84
CA ASP A 142 -1.99 17.44 3.06
C ASP A 142 -3.40 17.51 2.44
N SER A 143 -4.41 17.28 3.26
CA SER A 143 -5.81 17.24 2.85
C SER A 143 -6.43 18.62 2.63
N LYS A 144 -5.74 19.70 2.98
CA LYS A 144 -6.29 21.07 3.00
C LYS A 144 -7.54 21.21 3.87
N GLY A 145 -7.70 20.35 4.88
CA GLY A 145 -8.84 20.34 5.78
C GLY A 145 -10.05 19.52 5.31
N PHE A 146 -9.92 18.79 4.21
CA PHE A 146 -11.02 17.92 3.77
C PHE A 146 -11.32 16.85 4.83
N ASN A 147 -12.61 16.74 5.23
CA ASN A 147 -13.09 15.87 6.31
C ASN A 147 -12.38 16.10 7.66
N ASP A 148 -12.02 17.36 7.96
CA ASP A 148 -11.28 17.74 9.16
C ASP A 148 -9.91 17.04 9.30
N ASN A 149 -9.39 16.47 8.22
CA ASN A 149 -8.08 15.85 8.20
C ASN A 149 -6.98 16.91 8.20
N GLY A 150 -5.95 16.65 9.00
CA GLY A 150 -4.80 17.52 9.13
C GLY A 150 -3.76 17.33 8.01
N LYS A 151 -2.57 17.84 8.32
CA LYS A 151 -1.37 17.60 7.54
C LYS A 151 -0.45 16.67 8.32
N ALA A 152 0.03 15.61 7.67
CA ALA A 152 0.97 14.68 8.25
C ALA A 152 2.14 14.44 7.30
N LYS A 153 3.35 14.48 7.85
CA LYS A 153 4.58 14.16 7.11
C LYS A 153 5.52 13.44 8.05
N GLY A 154 5.91 12.23 7.69
CA GLY A 154 6.82 11.46 8.54
C GLY A 154 7.04 10.05 8.05
N ASP A 155 7.78 9.33 8.86
CA ASP A 155 8.23 7.98 8.62
C ASP A 155 7.54 6.99 9.59
N PHE A 156 7.31 5.78 9.10
CA PHE A 156 6.84 4.65 9.88
C PHE A 156 7.73 3.44 9.63
N TYR A 157 8.09 2.72 10.67
CA TYR A 157 8.92 1.51 10.64
C TYR A 157 8.20 0.34 11.28
N LYS A 158 8.32 -0.82 10.67
CA LYS A 158 7.77 -2.07 11.20
C LYS A 158 8.82 -3.18 11.08
N LEU A 159 9.04 -3.92 12.18
CA LEU A 159 9.82 -5.13 12.21
C LEU A 159 8.94 -6.26 12.74
N THR A 160 8.87 -7.38 12.02
CA THR A 160 8.10 -8.55 12.44
C THR A 160 8.98 -9.79 12.41
N PHE A 161 8.87 -10.58 13.46
CA PHE A 161 9.44 -11.92 13.57
C PHE A 161 8.33 -12.94 13.71
N ALA A 162 8.40 -14.03 12.93
CA ALA A 162 7.31 -15.01 12.90
C ALA A 162 7.82 -16.44 12.71
N PRO A 163 7.92 -17.26 13.79
CA PRO A 163 7.99 -18.71 13.67
C PRO A 163 6.76 -19.25 12.93
N THR A 164 7.00 -20.09 11.94
CA THR A 164 5.96 -20.56 11.01
C THR A 164 6.09 -22.07 10.80
N PHE A 165 4.94 -22.77 10.92
CA PHE A 165 4.80 -24.18 10.59
C PHE A 165 4.02 -24.33 9.30
N LYS A 166 4.49 -25.19 8.40
CA LYS A 166 3.85 -25.56 7.13
C LYS A 166 3.87 -27.07 6.95
N LEU A 167 2.92 -27.61 6.17
CA LEU A 167 2.87 -29.07 5.95
C LEU A 167 3.93 -29.57 4.97
N THR A 168 4.36 -28.73 4.05
CA THR A 168 5.36 -29.04 3.04
C THR A 168 6.42 -27.95 2.99
N ASP A 169 6.95 -27.58 1.83
CA ASP A 169 8.07 -26.65 1.68
C ASP A 169 7.95 -25.35 2.53
N PRO A 170 8.71 -25.22 3.62
CA PRO A 170 8.62 -24.09 4.53
C PRO A 170 9.15 -22.78 3.92
N THR A 171 9.95 -22.85 2.86
CA THR A 171 10.54 -21.69 2.19
C THR A 171 9.65 -21.12 1.09
N ASN A 172 8.61 -21.84 0.68
CA ASN A 172 7.66 -21.40 -0.32
C ASN A 172 6.66 -20.37 0.28
N PHE A 173 6.64 -19.13 -0.23
CA PHE A 173 5.74 -18.07 0.23
C PHE A 173 4.24 -18.37 0.05
N PHE A 174 3.88 -19.20 -0.90
CA PHE A 174 2.50 -19.50 -1.26
C PHE A 174 1.98 -20.79 -0.66
N GLU A 175 2.83 -21.59 0.01
CA GLU A 175 2.43 -22.86 0.60
C GLU A 175 1.40 -22.68 1.70
N ARG A 176 0.34 -23.48 1.63
CA ARG A 176 -0.78 -23.51 2.58
C ARG A 176 -1.20 -24.96 2.86
N PRO A 177 -1.70 -25.30 4.07
CA PRO A 177 -1.93 -24.41 5.22
C PRO A 177 -0.65 -24.04 5.97
N GLU A 178 -0.69 -22.91 6.66
CA GLU A 178 0.39 -22.51 7.57
C GLU A 178 -0.18 -22.06 8.93
N ILE A 179 0.58 -22.31 10.00
CA ILE A 179 0.36 -21.75 11.33
C ILE A 179 1.53 -20.81 11.60
N ARG A 180 1.23 -19.54 11.89
CA ARG A 180 2.22 -18.51 12.15
C ARG A 180 1.92 -17.85 13.49
N LEU A 181 2.93 -17.81 14.36
CA LEU A 181 2.96 -16.90 15.49
C LEU A 181 3.80 -15.69 15.06
N PHE A 182 3.44 -14.50 15.51
CA PHE A 182 4.22 -13.31 15.15
C PHE A 182 4.32 -12.33 16.30
N ALA A 183 5.46 -11.65 16.37
CA ALA A 183 5.69 -10.49 17.20
C ALA A 183 6.11 -9.32 16.30
N THR A 184 5.49 -8.16 16.49
CA THR A 184 5.73 -6.99 15.65
C THR A 184 6.12 -5.79 16.53
N TYR A 185 7.21 -5.14 16.15
CA TYR A 185 7.61 -3.85 16.67
C TYR A 185 7.30 -2.77 15.63
N MET A 186 6.68 -1.67 16.06
CA MET A 186 6.35 -0.51 15.25
C MET A 186 6.88 0.77 15.89
N ASN A 187 7.29 1.72 15.05
CA ASN A 187 7.68 3.06 15.48
C ASN A 187 7.37 4.05 14.36
N TRP A 188 6.96 5.27 14.70
CA TRP A 188 6.59 6.30 13.73
C TRP A 188 6.86 7.71 14.26
N ASP A 189 6.91 8.67 13.36
CA ASP A 189 7.04 10.08 13.69
C ASP A 189 5.75 10.61 14.31
N LYS A 190 5.88 11.41 15.37
CA LYS A 190 4.74 12.05 16.05
C LYS A 190 3.88 12.92 15.15
N SER A 191 4.42 13.41 14.05
CA SER A 191 3.66 14.19 13.07
C SER A 191 2.58 13.39 12.35
N LEU A 192 2.60 12.05 12.47
CA LEU A 192 1.57 11.16 11.94
C LEU A 192 0.39 10.97 12.91
N ASP A 193 0.52 11.34 14.19
CA ASP A 193 -0.47 11.07 15.23
C ASP A 193 -1.80 11.83 15.07
N ASN A 194 -1.84 12.89 14.28
CA ASN A 194 -2.98 13.79 14.21
C ASN A 194 -3.41 14.12 12.77
N TYR A 195 -3.26 13.19 11.86
CA TYR A 195 -3.77 13.36 10.50
C TYR A 195 -5.30 13.35 10.48
N SER A 196 -5.91 12.40 11.16
CA SER A 196 -7.36 12.26 11.28
C SER A 196 -7.73 11.94 12.73
N THR A 197 -8.87 12.41 13.18
CA THR A 197 -9.42 12.08 14.50
C THR A 197 -9.81 10.60 14.63
N THR A 198 -9.91 9.89 13.52
CA THR A 198 -10.35 8.48 13.47
C THR A 198 -9.24 7.52 13.06
N ASP A 199 -8.02 8.01 12.80
CA ASP A 199 -6.92 7.12 12.44
C ASP A 199 -6.30 6.43 13.67
N SER A 200 -5.56 5.35 13.41
CA SER A 200 -4.95 4.56 14.50
C SER A 200 -3.83 5.29 15.24
N PHE A 201 -3.24 6.33 14.65
CA PHE A 201 -2.18 7.15 15.24
C PHE A 201 -2.69 8.46 15.86
N GLY A 202 -3.98 8.73 15.74
CA GLY A 202 -4.60 9.93 16.31
C GLY A 202 -4.74 9.87 17.82
N THR A 203 -5.09 10.99 18.43
CA THR A 203 -5.31 11.12 19.89
C THR A 203 -6.42 10.21 20.42
N THR A 204 -7.34 9.77 19.58
CA THR A 204 -8.43 8.83 19.87
C THR A 204 -8.19 7.44 19.29
N GLY A 205 -7.07 7.23 18.61
CA GLY A 205 -6.74 5.97 17.96
C GLY A 205 -6.28 4.89 18.96
N ALA A 206 -6.16 3.65 18.47
CA ALA A 206 -5.72 2.51 19.27
C ALA A 206 -4.23 2.58 19.64
N LEU A 207 -3.42 3.31 18.84
CA LEU A 207 -1.97 3.44 19.02
C LEU A 207 -1.63 4.86 19.48
N LEU A 208 -1.56 5.05 20.79
CA LEU A 208 -1.31 6.36 21.41
C LEU A 208 0.18 6.69 21.60
N ASN A 209 1.04 5.70 21.49
CA ASN A 209 2.47 5.84 21.71
C ASN A 209 3.25 5.77 20.40
N LYS A 210 4.42 6.39 20.41
CA LYS A 210 5.33 6.40 19.29
C LYS A 210 5.92 5.01 18.94
N SER A 211 5.85 4.07 19.87
CA SER A 211 6.24 2.67 19.66
C SER A 211 5.27 1.74 20.36
N ASP A 212 4.90 0.68 19.70
CA ASP A 212 4.00 -0.34 20.24
C ASP A 212 4.54 -1.75 19.89
N PHE A 213 4.23 -2.70 20.77
CA PHE A 213 4.65 -4.09 20.68
C PHE A 213 3.39 -4.95 20.55
N GLY A 214 3.13 -5.54 19.39
CA GLY A 214 1.99 -6.41 19.14
C GLY A 214 2.38 -7.85 18.85
#